data_2413359a038364a31983a83f9ed15b0b
#
_entry.id   2413359a038364a31983a83f9ed15b0b
#
_cell.length_a   1.000
_cell.length_b   1.000
_cell.length_c   1.000
_cell.angle_alpha   90.00
_cell.angle_beta   90.00
_cell.angle_gamma   90.00
#
_symmetry.space_group_name_H-M   'P 1'
#
loop_
_entity.id
_entity.type
_entity.pdbx_description
1 polymer ?
#
loop_
_entity_poly.entity_id
_entity_poly.type
_entity_poly.pdbx_seq_one_letter_code
_entity_poly.pdbx_strand_id
1 'polypeptide(L)'
;YNANSMGTIGNPYLNDEMIGHMHEIGKRTAAAVEMDDKDVEFYGPKGMGTCPVCHQNLLTVNGTTTVECPICGIEGKISIDGDKLNVEFSEAQQARARGTFAGLREHTTEIQGFGAICGPKIMANKELLEKKMERVKKFDEMINA
;
A
#
# COMPACT_ATOMS: atom_id res chain seq x y z
N TYR A 1 -4.62 -0.29 11.30
CA TYR A 1 -5.40 0.04 12.48
C TYR A 1 -6.80 -0.58 12.39
N ASN A 2 -7.18 -1.37 13.39
CA ASN A 2 -8.47 -2.07 13.36
C ASN A 2 -9.54 -1.17 14.00
N ALA A 3 -10.13 -0.27 13.22
CA ALA A 3 -11.12 0.68 13.66
C ALA A 3 -12.53 0.08 13.64
N ASN A 4 -12.77 -0.89 14.53
CA ASN A 4 -14.08 -1.53 14.64
C ASN A 4 -15.18 -0.48 14.88
N SER A 5 -16.20 -0.49 14.02
CA SER A 5 -17.38 0.37 14.11
C SER A 5 -17.13 1.89 14.02
N MET A 6 -15.99 2.33 13.50
CA MET A 6 -15.69 3.77 13.32
C MET A 6 -16.61 4.45 12.32
N GLY A 7 -17.25 3.70 11.42
CA GLY A 7 -18.23 4.24 10.47
C GLY A 7 -19.61 4.55 11.06
N THR A 8 -19.88 4.16 12.30
CA THR A 8 -21.16 4.45 12.94
C THR A 8 -21.13 5.84 13.57
N ILE A 9 -22.08 6.70 13.18
CA ILE A 9 -22.17 8.09 13.67
C ILE A 9 -22.20 8.11 15.21
N GLY A 10 -21.28 8.89 15.79
CA GLY A 10 -21.16 9.08 17.25
C GLY A 10 -20.35 8.01 17.97
N ASN A 11 -20.17 6.79 17.42
CA ASN A 11 -19.46 5.72 18.09
C ASN A 11 -17.99 6.04 18.42
N PRO A 12 -17.22 6.71 17.54
CA PRO A 12 -15.85 7.11 17.88
C PRO A 12 -15.74 7.98 19.14
N TYR A 13 -16.73 8.82 19.41
CA TYR A 13 -16.75 9.73 20.56
C TYR A 13 -17.04 9.00 21.89
N LEU A 14 -17.54 7.77 21.84
CA LEU A 14 -17.81 6.95 23.01
C LEU A 14 -16.61 6.07 23.41
N ASN A 15 -15.51 6.16 22.67
CA ASN A 15 -14.29 5.37 22.90
C ASN A 15 -13.15 6.28 23.35
N ASP A 16 -13.08 6.55 24.66
CA ASP A 16 -12.05 7.42 25.25
C ASP A 16 -10.63 6.94 25.00
N GLU A 17 -10.41 5.62 24.98
CA GLU A 17 -9.09 5.04 24.65
C GLU A 17 -8.68 5.40 23.22
N MET A 18 -9.61 5.27 22.28
CA MET A 18 -9.39 5.65 20.88
C MET A 18 -9.10 7.13 20.74
N ILE A 19 -9.88 7.98 21.41
CA ILE A 19 -9.68 9.43 21.39
C ILE A 19 -8.29 9.78 21.96
N GLY A 20 -7.92 9.17 23.08
CA GLY A 20 -6.60 9.34 23.68
C GLY A 20 -5.47 8.91 22.75
N HIS A 21 -5.63 7.79 22.05
CA HIS A 21 -4.66 7.30 21.06
C HIS A 21 -4.54 8.25 19.86
N MET A 22 -5.64 8.74 19.31
CA MET A 22 -5.64 9.70 18.21
C MET A 22 -5.01 11.04 18.61
N HIS A 23 -5.24 11.49 19.86
CA HIS A 23 -4.60 12.68 20.39
C HIS A 23 -3.07 12.53 20.49
N GLU A 24 -2.60 11.37 20.94
CA GLU A 24 -1.17 11.07 20.99
C GLU A 24 -0.53 11.00 19.59
N ILE A 25 -1.21 10.40 18.60
CA ILE A 25 -0.77 10.44 17.20
C ILE A 25 -0.65 11.87 16.72
N GLY A 26 -1.67 12.71 16.99
CA GLY A 26 -1.65 14.12 16.59
C GLY A 26 -0.47 14.90 17.18
N LYS A 27 -0.17 14.73 18.47
CA LYS A 27 0.98 15.33 19.14
C LYS A 27 2.30 14.92 18.49
N ARG A 28 2.48 13.61 18.25
CA ARG A 28 3.71 13.09 17.64
C ARG A 28 3.88 13.57 16.21
N THR A 29 2.79 13.65 15.44
CA THR A 29 2.81 14.18 14.08
C THR A 29 3.22 15.66 14.08
N ALA A 30 2.66 16.47 14.98
CA ALA A 30 3.03 17.86 15.10
C ALA A 30 4.50 18.04 15.51
N ALA A 31 4.99 17.22 16.46
CA ALA A 31 6.39 17.25 16.88
C ALA A 31 7.36 16.83 15.75
N ALA A 32 6.95 15.86 14.91
CA ALA A 32 7.79 15.39 13.81
C ALA A 32 8.08 16.47 12.74
N VAL A 33 7.23 17.49 12.61
CA VAL A 33 7.44 18.61 11.68
C VAL A 33 8.73 19.41 12.01
N GLU A 34 9.10 19.43 13.28
CA GLU A 34 10.29 20.15 13.77
C GLU A 34 11.54 19.24 13.89
N MET A 35 11.42 17.96 13.54
CA MET A 35 12.50 16.97 13.63
C MET A 35 13.21 16.79 12.29
N ASP A 36 14.48 16.39 12.34
CA ASP A 36 15.16 15.87 11.15
C ASP A 36 14.52 14.53 10.73
N ASP A 37 14.37 14.29 9.43
CA ASP A 37 13.73 13.08 8.88
C ASP A 37 14.28 11.77 9.47
N LYS A 38 15.60 11.71 9.75
CA LYS A 38 16.28 10.55 10.34
C LYS A 38 15.88 10.28 11.80
N ASP A 39 15.34 11.27 12.50
CA ASP A 39 14.98 11.21 13.92
C ASP A 39 13.47 10.95 14.11
N VAL A 40 12.70 10.96 13.03
CA VAL A 40 11.28 10.64 13.07
C VAL A 40 11.09 9.13 13.20
N GLU A 41 10.50 8.71 14.33
CA GLU A 41 10.19 7.31 14.57
C GLU A 41 8.73 6.96 14.27
N PHE A 42 8.55 5.79 13.65
CA PHE A 42 7.20 5.24 13.48
C PHE A 42 6.55 4.93 14.83
N TYR A 43 5.35 5.48 15.02
CA TYR A 43 4.50 5.21 16.18
C TYR A 43 3.40 4.20 15.82
N GLY A 44 3.62 2.96 16.17
CA GLY A 44 2.68 1.87 15.93
C GLY A 44 3.29 0.50 16.22
N PRO A 45 2.54 -0.57 16.04
CA PRO A 45 3.05 -1.92 16.21
C PRO A 45 4.25 -2.16 15.30
N LYS A 46 5.39 -2.42 15.89
CA LYS A 46 6.58 -2.91 15.19
C LYS A 46 6.67 -4.40 15.48
N GLY A 47 6.74 -5.23 14.46
CA GLY A 47 6.90 -6.64 14.74
C GLY A 47 6.68 -7.56 13.56
N MET A 48 6.68 -8.84 13.86
CA MET A 48 6.55 -9.92 12.88
C MET A 48 5.27 -9.74 12.06
N GLY A 49 5.38 -9.93 10.76
CA GLY A 49 4.27 -9.78 9.84
C GLY A 49 3.98 -8.34 9.39
N THR A 50 4.85 -7.37 9.71
CA THR A 50 4.75 -6.00 9.18
C THR A 50 5.85 -5.71 8.18
N CYS A 51 5.55 -4.87 7.18
CA CYS A 51 6.57 -4.34 6.30
C CYS A 51 7.53 -3.43 7.09
N PRO A 52 8.85 -3.63 7.01
CA PRO A 52 9.80 -2.83 7.78
C PRO A 52 9.91 -1.37 7.30
N VAL A 53 9.40 -1.06 6.10
CA VAL A 53 9.50 0.28 5.51
C VAL A 53 8.23 1.10 5.75
N CYS A 54 7.06 0.58 5.35
CA CYS A 54 5.79 1.33 5.49
C CYS A 54 4.92 0.86 6.66
N HIS A 55 5.38 -0.15 7.37
CA HIS A 55 4.72 -0.75 8.54
C HIS A 55 3.31 -1.33 8.29
N GLN A 56 2.97 -1.55 7.01
CA GLN A 56 1.75 -2.27 6.63
C GLN A 56 1.80 -3.71 7.15
N ASN A 57 0.73 -4.14 7.81
CA ASN A 57 0.59 -5.49 8.37
C ASN A 57 -0.30 -6.42 7.52
N LEU A 58 -0.89 -5.93 6.42
CA LEU A 58 -1.61 -6.74 5.46
C LEU A 58 -0.66 -7.08 4.30
N LEU A 59 -0.04 -8.26 4.37
CA LEU A 59 0.86 -8.76 3.35
C LEU A 59 0.11 -9.71 2.41
N THR A 60 0.42 -9.65 1.11
CA THR A 60 -0.14 -10.53 0.10
C THR A 60 0.59 -11.87 0.10
N VAL A 61 -0.15 -12.96 0.24
CA VAL A 61 0.36 -14.34 0.16
C VAL A 61 -0.12 -14.94 -1.16
N ASN A 62 0.81 -15.47 -1.97
CA ASN A 62 0.52 -16.02 -3.30
C ASN A 62 0.59 -17.56 -3.37
N GLY A 63 0.40 -18.24 -2.24
CA GLY A 63 0.46 -19.70 -2.15
C GLY A 63 1.88 -20.28 -2.05
N THR A 64 2.90 -19.42 -1.88
CA THR A 64 4.29 -19.81 -1.62
C THR A 64 4.75 -19.29 -0.25
N THR A 65 6.01 -19.53 0.10
CA THR A 65 6.66 -18.91 1.28
C THR A 65 7.10 -17.46 1.02
N THR A 66 6.73 -16.89 -0.11
CA THR A 66 6.99 -15.49 -0.44
C THR A 66 5.74 -14.66 -0.15
N VAL A 67 5.93 -13.52 0.48
CA VAL A 67 4.89 -12.49 0.70
C VAL A 67 5.32 -11.20 0.03
N GLU A 68 4.34 -10.40 -0.32
CA GLU A 68 4.57 -9.07 -0.89
C GLU A 68 3.90 -8.00 -0.02
N CYS A 69 4.59 -6.90 0.19
CA CYS A 69 3.96 -5.70 0.73
C CYS A 69 3.23 -4.96 -0.41
N PRO A 70 1.89 -4.88 -0.40
CA PRO A 70 1.13 -4.28 -1.50
C PRO A 70 1.35 -2.76 -1.63
N ILE A 71 1.85 -2.12 -0.57
CA ILE A 71 2.16 -0.67 -0.58
C ILE A 71 3.56 -0.44 -1.17
N CYS A 72 4.57 -1.17 -0.65
CA CYS A 72 5.96 -0.96 -1.05
C CYS A 72 6.39 -1.73 -2.31
N GLY A 73 5.65 -2.78 -2.70
CA GLY A 73 6.00 -3.67 -3.81
C GLY A 73 7.26 -4.51 -3.55
N ILE A 74 7.61 -4.74 -2.28
CA ILE A 74 8.78 -5.52 -1.88
C ILE A 74 8.37 -6.91 -1.41
N GLU A 75 9.25 -7.88 -1.63
CA GLU A 75 9.02 -9.27 -1.29
C GLU A 75 9.79 -9.67 -0.02
N GLY A 76 9.11 -10.43 0.83
CA GLY A 76 9.65 -11.06 2.02
C GLY A 76 9.53 -12.58 1.98
N LYS A 77 10.15 -13.24 2.94
CA LYS A 77 10.08 -14.70 3.15
C LYS A 77 9.38 -15.01 4.45
N ILE A 78 8.44 -15.95 4.38
CA ILE A 78 7.77 -16.51 5.56
C ILE A 78 8.58 -17.70 6.05
N SER A 79 8.79 -17.76 7.36
CA SER A 79 9.22 -18.96 8.08
C SER A 79 8.32 -19.18 9.28
N ILE A 80 8.27 -20.41 9.76
CA ILE A 80 7.46 -20.80 10.92
C ILE A 80 8.41 -21.37 11.97
N ASP A 81 8.30 -20.87 13.18
CA ASP A 81 9.02 -21.36 14.35
C ASP A 81 8.01 -21.69 15.45
N GLY A 82 7.71 -22.98 15.62
CA GLY A 82 6.63 -23.47 16.47
C GLY A 82 5.27 -22.97 16.00
N ASP A 83 4.63 -22.12 16.79
CA ASP A 83 3.34 -21.45 16.50
C ASP A 83 3.50 -20.00 15.99
N LYS A 84 4.75 -19.56 15.83
CA LYS A 84 5.07 -18.19 15.41
C LYS A 84 5.39 -18.13 13.93
N LEU A 85 4.78 -17.17 13.27
CA LEU A 85 5.06 -16.84 11.88
C LEU A 85 6.04 -15.65 11.84
N ASN A 86 7.19 -15.87 11.19
CA ASN A 86 8.18 -14.82 10.94
C ASN A 86 8.14 -14.39 9.49
N VAL A 87 8.30 -13.10 9.24
CA VAL A 87 8.45 -12.55 7.89
C VAL A 87 9.70 -11.69 7.85
N GLU A 88 10.60 -12.02 6.93
CA GLU A 88 11.85 -11.30 6.74
C GLU A 88 11.90 -10.66 5.36
N PHE A 89 12.28 -9.38 5.32
CA PHE A 89 12.56 -8.64 4.10
C PHE A 89 14.05 -8.33 4.06
N SER A 90 14.74 -8.77 3.00
CA SER A 90 16.18 -8.47 2.84
C SER A 90 16.43 -6.98 2.72
N GLU A 91 17.64 -6.53 3.08
CA GLU A 91 18.05 -5.13 2.92
C GLU A 91 17.91 -4.65 1.47
N ALA A 92 18.21 -5.53 0.50
CA ALA A 92 18.03 -5.23 -0.93
C ALA A 92 16.57 -4.96 -1.30
N GLN A 93 15.62 -5.71 -0.73
CA GLN A 93 14.19 -5.45 -0.91
C GLN A 93 13.76 -4.17 -0.21
N GLN A 94 14.22 -3.92 1.01
CA GLN A 94 13.90 -2.69 1.73
C GLN A 94 14.41 -1.45 1.00
N ALA A 95 15.62 -1.48 0.42
CA ALA A 95 16.19 -0.37 -0.32
C ALA A 95 15.37 0.05 -1.56
N ARG A 96 14.70 -0.92 -2.23
CA ARG A 96 13.87 -0.65 -3.41
C ARG A 96 12.38 -0.44 -3.10
N ALA A 97 12.00 -0.37 -1.84
CA ALA A 97 10.62 -0.14 -1.46
C ALA A 97 10.12 1.20 -2.05
N ARG A 98 8.90 1.23 -2.58
CA ARG A 98 8.29 2.45 -3.17
C ARG A 98 8.25 3.65 -2.21
N GLY A 99 8.30 3.41 -0.91
CA GLY A 99 8.42 4.45 0.12
C GLY A 99 9.83 5.04 0.26
N THR A 100 10.86 4.47 -0.41
CA THR A 100 12.21 5.03 -0.44
C THR A 100 12.41 5.87 -1.71
N PHE A 101 13.39 6.78 -1.68
CA PHE A 101 13.71 7.59 -2.86
C PHE A 101 14.15 6.73 -4.06
N ALA A 102 14.93 5.67 -3.82
CA ALA A 102 15.38 4.75 -4.85
C ALA A 102 14.19 3.98 -5.46
N GLY A 103 13.32 3.42 -4.63
CA GLY A 103 12.14 2.68 -5.09
C GLY A 103 11.11 3.57 -5.79
N LEU A 104 10.91 4.80 -5.33
CA LEU A 104 10.05 5.77 -6.02
C LEU A 104 10.58 6.09 -7.42
N ARG A 105 11.89 6.27 -7.55
CA ARG A 105 12.56 6.52 -8.84
C ARG A 105 12.42 5.33 -9.79
N GLU A 106 12.63 4.10 -9.30
CA GLU A 106 12.45 2.86 -10.06
C GLU A 106 11.00 2.79 -10.57
N HIS A 107 10.03 2.94 -9.69
CA HIS A 107 8.61 2.90 -10.04
C HIS A 107 8.17 3.99 -11.03
N THR A 108 8.70 5.20 -10.89
CA THR A 108 8.44 6.28 -11.86
C THR A 108 8.97 5.91 -13.25
N THR A 109 10.15 5.28 -13.32
CA THR A 109 10.73 4.82 -14.59
C THR A 109 9.89 3.72 -15.23
N GLU A 110 9.36 2.78 -14.43
CA GLU A 110 8.40 1.75 -14.90
C GLU A 110 7.15 2.40 -15.51
N ILE A 111 6.53 3.33 -14.80
CA ILE A 111 5.32 4.03 -15.28
C ILE A 111 5.59 4.76 -16.60
N GLN A 112 6.70 5.47 -16.72
CA GLN A 112 7.10 6.16 -17.94
C GLN A 112 7.33 5.17 -19.10
N GLY A 113 7.83 3.96 -18.80
CA GLY A 113 8.05 2.89 -19.78
C GLY A 113 6.76 2.29 -20.34
N PHE A 114 5.64 2.36 -19.64
CA PHE A 114 4.38 1.76 -20.11
C PHE A 114 3.87 2.32 -21.43
N GLY A 115 4.11 3.58 -21.71
CA GLY A 115 3.76 4.20 -23.01
C GLY A 115 4.42 3.49 -24.19
N ALA A 116 5.69 3.15 -24.07
CA ALA A 116 6.45 2.44 -25.11
C ALA A 116 5.99 0.98 -25.28
N ILE A 117 5.53 0.33 -24.22
CA ILE A 117 5.03 -1.05 -24.24
C ILE A 117 3.58 -1.12 -24.76
N CYS A 118 2.72 -0.25 -24.24
CA CYS A 118 1.28 -0.29 -24.48
C CYS A 118 0.89 0.45 -25.77
N GLY A 119 1.61 1.52 -26.12
CA GLY A 119 1.31 2.33 -27.29
C GLY A 119 1.23 1.53 -28.59
N PRO A 120 2.27 0.78 -28.98
CA PRO A 120 2.23 -0.05 -30.19
C PRO A 120 1.10 -1.09 -30.18
N LYS A 121 0.81 -1.69 -29.02
CA LYS A 121 -0.27 -2.65 -28.84
C LYS A 121 -1.66 -2.02 -29.03
N ILE A 122 -1.86 -0.81 -28.51
CA ILE A 122 -3.09 -0.05 -28.70
C ILE A 122 -3.27 0.33 -30.16
N MET A 123 -2.23 0.85 -30.80
CA MET A 123 -2.26 1.24 -32.21
C MET A 123 -2.55 0.05 -33.14
N ALA A 124 -1.93 -1.09 -32.90
CA ALA A 124 -2.17 -2.31 -33.68
C ALA A 124 -3.59 -2.89 -33.50
N ASN A 125 -4.31 -2.53 -32.45
CA ASN A 125 -5.64 -3.04 -32.14
C ASN A 125 -6.72 -1.95 -32.08
N LYS A 126 -6.51 -0.83 -32.78
CA LYS A 126 -7.40 0.33 -32.71
C LYS A 126 -8.86 0.01 -33.01
N GLU A 127 -9.16 -0.70 -34.09
CA GLU A 127 -10.52 -1.06 -34.49
C GLU A 127 -11.20 -1.97 -33.43
N LEU A 128 -10.45 -2.92 -32.89
CA LEU A 128 -10.96 -3.79 -31.83
C LEU A 128 -11.26 -2.98 -30.55
N LEU A 129 -10.42 -2.02 -30.23
CA LEU A 129 -10.61 -1.14 -29.08
C LEU A 129 -11.86 -0.27 -29.27
N GLU A 130 -12.05 0.35 -30.44
CA GLU A 130 -13.23 1.15 -30.79
C GLU A 130 -14.52 0.33 -30.63
N LYS A 131 -14.55 -0.88 -31.18
CA LYS A 131 -15.70 -1.81 -31.04
C LYS A 131 -16.00 -2.16 -29.58
N LYS A 132 -14.96 -2.34 -28.75
CA LYS A 132 -15.15 -2.61 -27.32
C LYS A 132 -15.63 -1.37 -26.57
N MET A 133 -15.14 -0.19 -26.92
CA MET A 133 -15.57 1.09 -26.32
C MET A 133 -17.03 1.43 -26.62
N GLU A 134 -17.56 1.08 -27.81
CA GLU A 134 -18.99 1.23 -28.11
C GLU A 134 -19.87 0.41 -27.15
N ARG A 135 -19.41 -0.78 -26.77
CA ARG A 135 -20.12 -1.60 -25.79
C ARG A 135 -20.14 -0.94 -24.40
N VAL A 136 -19.05 -0.29 -23.99
CA VAL A 136 -18.97 0.44 -22.72
C VAL A 136 -19.93 1.64 -22.74
N LYS A 137 -19.96 2.41 -23.85
CA LYS A 137 -20.90 3.54 -24.00
C LYS A 137 -22.37 3.13 -23.85
N LYS A 138 -22.75 2.02 -24.48
CA LYS A 138 -24.12 1.48 -24.33
C LYS A 138 -24.45 1.10 -22.89
N PHE A 139 -23.47 0.61 -22.14
CA PHE A 139 -23.65 0.31 -20.73
C PHE A 139 -23.83 1.57 -19.89
N ASP A 140 -23.06 2.63 -20.16
CA ASP A 140 -23.21 3.93 -19.50
C ASP A 140 -24.59 4.56 -19.78
N GLU A 141 -25.10 4.44 -21.00
CA GLU A 141 -26.45 4.89 -21.37
C GLU A 141 -27.56 4.14 -20.60
N MET A 142 -27.36 2.82 -20.37
CA MET A 142 -28.30 2.00 -19.59
C MET A 142 -28.32 2.37 -18.09
N ILE A 143 -27.20 2.79 -17.52
CA ILE A 143 -27.10 3.15 -16.10
C ILE A 143 -27.69 4.54 -15.86
N ASN A 144 -27.62 5.44 -16.84
CA ASN A 144 -28.04 6.83 -16.71
C ASN A 144 -29.46 7.09 -17.26
N ALA A 145 -30.16 6.06 -17.72
CA ALA A 145 -31.55 6.11 -18.15
C ALA A 145 -32.52 5.76 -17.01
#